data_1d1e7c8eebbaa2af58201ef72e48445c
#
_entry.id   1d1e7c8eebbaa2af58201ef72e48445c
#
_cell.length_a   1.000
_cell.length_b   1.000
_cell.length_c   1.000
_cell.angle_alpha   90.00
_cell.angle_beta   90.00
_cell.angle_gamma   90.00
#
_symmetry.space_group_name_H-M   'P 1'
#
loop_
_entity.id
_entity.type
_entity.pdbx_description
1 polymer ?
#
loop_
_entity_poly.entity_id
_entity_poly.type
_entity_poly.pdbx_seq_one_letter_code
_entity_poly.pdbx_strand_id
1 'polypeptide(L)'
;MPSVCRRMPYPCDTYRNKKQYQGNINPQKGNCNMLKTFRIGGIHPKENKLTSQCPVTAIPVPRQVSLMLNQHIGAPANCIVKKGDTVKVGTLIAEANGFVSSNIHSPVSGTVSKIDKIANAFGIYSQAIIIDTEGDDWEEYIDRTPSLEKEIALSSNEIIQKIAQNGIVGLGGATFPTHVKLTPPKEFKPTVLIVNATECEPYLTDD
;
A
#
# COMPACT_ATOMS: atom_id res chain seq x y z
N MET A 1 17.27 12.76 -28.03
CA MET A 1 15.84 12.51 -27.75
C MET A 1 15.58 13.06 -26.35
N PRO A 2 14.66 14.00 -26.15
CA PRO A 2 14.44 14.57 -24.82
C PRO A 2 13.67 13.58 -23.95
N SER A 3 14.19 13.35 -22.74
CA SER A 3 13.58 12.57 -21.68
C SER A 3 12.26 13.21 -21.26
N VAL A 4 11.16 12.52 -21.49
CA VAL A 4 9.84 12.90 -20.97
C VAL A 4 9.82 12.60 -19.47
N CYS A 5 10.18 13.58 -18.67
CA CYS A 5 9.92 13.58 -17.23
C CYS A 5 8.40 13.71 -17.06
N ARG A 6 7.70 12.58 -16.89
CA ARG A 6 6.28 12.59 -16.49
C ARG A 6 6.22 13.02 -15.02
N ARG A 7 5.89 14.29 -14.80
CA ARG A 7 5.57 14.84 -13.47
C ARG A 7 4.37 14.06 -12.92
N MET A 8 4.52 13.52 -11.71
CA MET A 8 3.34 13.12 -10.94
C MET A 8 2.43 14.33 -10.70
N PRO A 9 1.09 14.16 -10.69
CA PRO A 9 0.12 15.26 -10.74
C PRO A 9 0.01 16.09 -9.46
N TYR A 10 0.82 15.86 -8.45
CA TYR A 10 0.79 16.63 -7.21
C TYR A 10 2.04 17.50 -7.11
N PRO A 11 1.90 18.85 -7.18
CA PRO A 11 3.00 19.72 -6.87
C PRO A 11 3.40 19.54 -5.41
N CYS A 12 4.69 19.36 -5.16
CA CYS A 12 5.30 19.22 -3.85
C CYS A 12 4.99 20.39 -2.88
N ASP A 13 4.40 21.47 -3.39
CA ASP A 13 4.06 22.69 -2.64
C ASP A 13 2.79 22.58 -1.78
N THR A 14 1.96 21.56 -1.98
CA THR A 14 0.72 21.40 -1.20
C THR A 14 0.99 20.95 0.24
N TYR A 15 2.17 20.40 0.53
CA TYR A 15 2.55 19.96 1.89
C TYR A 15 3.36 20.98 2.68
N ARG A 16 3.69 22.15 2.10
CA ARG A 16 4.46 23.22 2.78
C ARG A 16 3.66 24.10 3.72
N ASN A 17 2.35 23.98 3.82
CA ASN A 17 1.58 24.68 4.83
C ASN A 17 1.56 23.93 6.17
N LYS A 18 2.73 23.76 6.79
CA LYS A 18 2.80 23.63 8.25
C LYS A 18 2.30 24.95 8.84
N LYS A 19 0.98 25.14 8.90
CA LYS A 19 0.42 26.03 9.90
C LYS A 19 0.87 25.48 11.24
N GLN A 20 1.87 26.13 11.84
CA GLN A 20 2.13 26.00 13.26
C GLN A 20 0.79 26.26 13.95
N TYR A 21 0.18 25.21 14.44
CA TYR A 21 -0.85 25.31 15.47
C TYR A 21 -0.15 25.79 16.72
N GLN A 22 0.04 27.10 16.84
CA GLN A 22 0.23 27.75 18.14
C GLN A 22 -1.14 27.79 18.82
N GLY A 23 -1.59 26.64 19.28
CA GLY A 23 -2.65 26.55 20.26
C GLY A 23 -2.08 27.10 21.56
N ASN A 24 -2.56 28.26 22.00
CA ASN A 24 -2.38 28.74 23.36
C ASN A 24 -2.95 27.68 24.31
N ILE A 25 -2.09 26.79 24.78
CA ILE A 25 -2.39 25.88 25.88
C ILE A 25 -2.26 26.71 27.15
N ASN A 26 -3.40 27.22 27.64
CA ASN A 26 -3.51 27.83 28.94
C ASN A 26 -3.25 26.72 30.00
N PRO A 27 -2.20 26.82 30.85
CA PRO A 27 -1.90 25.80 31.84
C PRO A 27 -2.80 25.98 33.04
N GLN A 28 -4.09 25.70 32.93
CA GLN A 28 -4.92 25.50 34.09
C GLN A 28 -4.82 24.06 34.56
N LYS A 29 -4.38 23.89 35.79
CA LYS A 29 -4.20 22.71 36.62
C LYS A 29 -5.34 21.68 36.40
N GLY A 30 -5.19 20.79 35.43
CA GLY A 30 -5.91 19.54 35.32
C GLY A 30 -4.87 18.41 35.48
N ASN A 31 -5.18 17.40 36.29
CA ASN A 31 -4.37 16.20 36.48
C ASN A 31 -3.99 15.66 35.10
N CYS A 32 -2.80 15.98 34.63
CA CYS A 32 -2.17 15.35 33.50
C CYS A 32 -1.88 13.93 34.01
N ASN A 33 -2.77 12.98 33.64
CA ASN A 33 -2.43 11.57 33.75
C ASN A 33 -1.17 11.38 32.91
N MET A 34 -0.02 11.36 33.60
CA MET A 34 1.25 11.07 32.93
C MET A 34 1.07 9.77 32.14
N LEU A 35 1.20 9.86 30.83
CA LEU A 35 1.26 8.70 29.95
C LEU A 35 2.23 7.72 30.60
N LYS A 36 1.76 6.50 30.87
CA LYS A 36 2.60 5.44 31.42
C LYS A 36 3.69 5.13 30.41
N THR A 37 4.88 5.64 30.63
CA THR A 37 6.07 5.28 29.86
C THR A 37 6.72 4.03 30.45
N PHE A 38 7.62 3.38 29.70
CA PHE A 38 8.42 2.29 30.26
C PHE A 38 9.25 2.79 31.45
N ARG A 39 9.33 1.98 32.53
CA ARG A 39 10.06 2.36 33.79
C ARG A 39 11.53 2.71 33.54
N ILE A 40 12.15 2.16 32.52
CA ILE A 40 13.57 2.35 32.16
C ILE A 40 13.72 3.42 31.07
N GLY A 41 12.62 4.03 30.61
CA GLY A 41 12.58 4.84 29.39
C GLY A 41 12.49 3.98 28.13
N GLY A 42 12.35 4.61 26.98
CA GLY A 42 12.39 3.97 25.67
C GLY A 42 13.79 4.10 25.06
N ILE A 43 14.02 3.31 24.01
CA ILE A 43 15.17 3.53 23.14
C ILE A 43 14.73 4.54 22.07
N HIS A 44 15.51 5.61 21.93
CA HIS A 44 15.32 6.60 20.87
C HIS A 44 16.45 6.39 19.83
N PRO A 45 16.20 5.59 18.78
CA PRO A 45 17.19 5.43 17.73
C PRO A 45 17.42 6.76 17.03
N LYS A 46 18.64 6.97 16.53
CA LYS A 46 18.96 8.15 15.74
C LYS A 46 18.13 8.13 14.46
N GLU A 47 17.40 9.20 14.21
CA GLU A 47 16.71 9.39 12.94
C GLU A 47 17.74 9.61 11.83
N ASN A 48 17.66 8.80 10.78
CA ASN A 48 18.53 8.87 9.61
C ASN A 48 17.69 9.11 8.36
N LYS A 49 16.92 10.19 8.33
CA LYS A 49 16.02 10.59 7.25
C LYS A 49 16.80 11.15 6.05
N LEU A 50 17.70 10.33 5.47
CA LEU A 50 18.64 10.74 4.43
C LEU A 50 17.93 11.22 3.15
N THR A 51 16.76 10.70 2.85
CA THR A 51 15.98 10.99 1.64
C THR A 51 14.87 12.02 1.84
N SER A 52 14.70 12.58 3.05
CA SER A 52 13.59 13.50 3.38
C SER A 52 13.54 14.76 2.51
N GLN A 53 14.62 15.16 1.89
CA GLN A 53 14.70 16.31 0.99
C GLN A 53 14.87 15.91 -0.48
N CYS A 54 14.87 14.59 -0.77
CA CYS A 54 14.99 14.11 -2.14
C CYS A 54 13.63 14.12 -2.83
N PRO A 55 13.56 14.51 -4.11
CA PRO A 55 12.32 14.37 -4.87
C PRO A 55 12.00 12.89 -5.10
N VAL A 56 10.71 12.57 -5.15
CA VAL A 56 10.25 11.25 -5.55
C VAL A 56 10.70 10.98 -6.99
N THR A 57 11.40 9.86 -7.20
CA THR A 57 11.93 9.49 -8.51
C THR A 57 11.29 8.18 -8.97
N ALA A 58 10.71 8.18 -10.17
CA ALA A 58 10.19 6.98 -10.79
C ALA A 58 11.36 6.07 -11.25
N ILE A 59 11.33 4.82 -10.85
CA ILE A 59 12.26 3.81 -11.36
C ILE A 59 11.87 3.41 -12.79
N PRO A 60 12.84 3.06 -13.66
CA PRO A 60 12.53 2.50 -14.98
C PRO A 60 11.75 1.20 -14.85
N VAL A 61 10.78 1.00 -15.73
CA VAL A 61 10.04 -0.26 -15.77
C VAL A 61 11.00 -1.40 -16.11
N PRO A 62 11.09 -2.45 -15.27
CA PRO A 62 12.02 -3.55 -15.50
C PRO A 62 11.53 -4.42 -16.68
N ARG A 63 12.46 -5.14 -17.32
CA ARG A 63 12.12 -6.05 -18.42
C ARG A 63 11.25 -7.24 -17.99
N GLN A 64 11.29 -7.60 -16.72
CA GLN A 64 10.56 -8.72 -16.15
C GLN A 64 10.21 -8.41 -14.69
N VAL A 65 9.02 -8.80 -14.27
CA VAL A 65 8.59 -8.77 -12.87
C VAL A 65 8.20 -10.16 -12.40
N SER A 66 8.37 -10.39 -11.10
CA SER A 66 7.98 -11.64 -10.45
C SER A 66 7.03 -11.33 -9.29
N LEU A 67 5.79 -11.78 -9.39
CA LEU A 67 4.72 -11.47 -8.46
C LEU A 67 4.38 -12.72 -7.65
N MET A 68 4.81 -12.73 -6.40
CA MET A 68 4.53 -13.85 -5.49
C MET A 68 3.07 -13.94 -5.13
N LEU A 69 2.53 -15.15 -5.01
CA LEU A 69 1.13 -15.38 -4.60
C LEU A 69 0.89 -15.16 -3.10
N ASN A 70 1.94 -15.06 -2.31
CA ASN A 70 1.92 -14.83 -0.86
C ASN A 70 2.46 -13.43 -0.48
N GLN A 71 2.02 -12.39 -1.17
CA GLN A 71 2.41 -11.00 -0.87
C GLN A 71 1.76 -10.43 0.40
N HIS A 72 0.83 -11.15 1.02
CA HIS A 72 0.09 -10.73 2.20
C HIS A 72 0.04 -11.87 3.23
N ILE A 73 -0.28 -11.54 4.47
CA ILE A 73 -0.53 -12.54 5.51
C ILE A 73 -1.82 -13.33 5.22
N GLY A 74 -1.89 -14.56 5.69
CA GLY A 74 -3.02 -15.46 5.49
C GLY A 74 -2.79 -16.45 4.36
N ALA A 75 -3.85 -16.90 3.71
CA ALA A 75 -3.75 -17.87 2.62
C ALA A 75 -3.19 -17.22 1.36
N PRO A 76 -2.21 -17.84 0.68
CA PRO A 76 -1.75 -17.36 -0.62
C PRO A 76 -2.90 -17.25 -1.62
N ALA A 77 -2.84 -16.25 -2.50
CA ALA A 77 -3.82 -16.10 -3.56
C ALA A 77 -3.75 -17.25 -4.58
N ASN A 78 -4.88 -17.57 -5.21
CA ASN A 78 -4.97 -18.57 -6.25
C ASN A 78 -4.62 -17.94 -7.61
N CYS A 79 -3.62 -18.45 -8.29
CA CYS A 79 -3.26 -18.01 -9.63
C CYS A 79 -4.40 -18.33 -10.61
N ILE A 80 -4.84 -17.32 -11.38
CA ILE A 80 -5.90 -17.48 -12.39
C ILE A 80 -5.40 -17.32 -13.83
N VAL A 81 -4.13 -16.96 -14.01
CA VAL A 81 -3.49 -16.83 -15.33
C VAL A 81 -2.59 -18.01 -15.62
N LYS A 82 -2.25 -18.20 -16.88
CA LYS A 82 -1.36 -19.24 -17.39
C LYS A 82 -0.25 -18.66 -18.25
N LYS A 83 0.77 -19.44 -18.51
CA LYS A 83 1.84 -19.08 -19.44
C LYS A 83 1.28 -18.70 -20.81
N GLY A 84 1.72 -17.57 -21.33
CA GLY A 84 1.31 -17.02 -22.62
C GLY A 84 0.14 -16.04 -22.55
N ASP A 85 -0.52 -15.89 -21.40
CA ASP A 85 -1.59 -14.91 -21.26
C ASP A 85 -1.00 -13.48 -21.30
N THR A 86 -1.67 -12.61 -22.05
CA THR A 86 -1.35 -11.17 -22.07
C THR A 86 -2.10 -10.47 -20.96
N VAL A 87 -1.39 -9.60 -20.25
CA VAL A 87 -1.93 -8.81 -19.12
C VAL A 87 -1.65 -7.34 -19.32
N LYS A 88 -2.51 -6.50 -18.75
CA LYS A 88 -2.35 -5.05 -18.67
C LYS A 88 -2.08 -4.64 -17.23
N VAL A 89 -1.65 -3.39 -17.01
CA VAL A 89 -1.61 -2.83 -15.67
C VAL A 89 -3.03 -2.85 -15.08
N GLY A 90 -3.19 -3.48 -13.92
CA GLY A 90 -4.48 -3.67 -13.26
C GLY A 90 -5.20 -4.97 -13.57
N THR A 91 -4.75 -5.78 -14.55
CA THR A 91 -5.36 -7.10 -14.79
C THR A 91 -5.27 -7.97 -13.55
N LEU A 92 -6.41 -8.53 -13.10
CA LEU A 92 -6.43 -9.49 -11.99
C LEU A 92 -5.70 -10.77 -12.42
N ILE A 93 -4.64 -11.13 -11.71
CA ILE A 93 -3.79 -12.29 -12.03
C ILE A 93 -3.85 -13.39 -10.98
N ALA A 94 -4.29 -13.05 -9.77
CA ALA A 94 -4.59 -14.04 -8.75
C ALA A 94 -5.73 -13.58 -7.85
N GLU A 95 -6.61 -14.50 -7.48
CA GLU A 95 -7.76 -14.27 -6.62
C GLU A 95 -7.49 -14.64 -5.18
N ALA A 96 -8.11 -13.92 -4.26
CA ALA A 96 -8.07 -14.19 -2.84
C ALA A 96 -8.57 -15.62 -2.53
N ASN A 97 -7.84 -16.34 -1.69
CA ASN A 97 -8.17 -17.69 -1.24
C ASN A 97 -8.70 -17.68 0.20
N GLY A 98 -9.95 -17.30 0.36
CA GLY A 98 -10.61 -17.22 1.67
C GLY A 98 -10.64 -15.82 2.26
N PHE A 99 -11.09 -15.71 3.54
CA PHE A 99 -11.37 -14.42 4.17
C PHE A 99 -10.10 -13.59 4.45
N VAL A 100 -9.05 -14.22 4.96
CA VAL A 100 -7.74 -13.57 5.17
C VAL A 100 -6.85 -13.90 3.98
N SER A 101 -7.09 -13.22 2.89
CA SER A 101 -6.35 -13.30 1.63
C SER A 101 -6.64 -12.04 0.83
N SER A 102 -5.94 -11.80 -0.27
CA SER A 102 -6.13 -10.62 -1.10
C SER A 102 -5.91 -10.93 -2.57
N ASN A 103 -6.64 -10.23 -3.42
CA ASN A 103 -6.43 -10.24 -4.86
C ASN A 103 -5.06 -9.67 -5.22
N ILE A 104 -4.48 -10.15 -6.31
CA ILE A 104 -3.23 -9.63 -6.87
C ILE A 104 -3.47 -9.21 -8.31
N HIS A 105 -3.12 -7.97 -8.61
CA HIS A 105 -3.22 -7.38 -9.94
C HIS A 105 -1.83 -7.19 -10.55
N SER A 106 -1.75 -7.22 -11.87
CA SER A 106 -0.50 -6.95 -12.56
C SER A 106 -0.12 -5.47 -12.44
N PRO A 107 1.11 -5.15 -12.01
CA PRO A 107 1.61 -3.78 -12.00
C PRO A 107 2.21 -3.34 -13.35
N VAL A 108 2.27 -4.23 -14.31
CA VAL A 108 2.84 -4.01 -15.64
C VAL A 108 1.95 -4.59 -16.73
N SER A 109 2.09 -4.09 -17.95
CA SER A 109 1.59 -4.76 -19.16
C SER A 109 2.65 -5.70 -19.70
N GLY A 110 2.22 -6.77 -20.37
CA GLY A 110 3.13 -7.74 -20.96
C GLY A 110 2.55 -9.15 -21.04
N THR A 111 3.42 -10.15 -21.11
CA THR A 111 3.03 -11.55 -21.26
C THR A 111 3.52 -12.39 -20.09
N VAL A 112 2.65 -13.25 -19.56
CA VAL A 112 3.02 -14.23 -18.54
C VAL A 112 4.01 -15.24 -19.14
N SER A 113 5.27 -15.14 -18.77
CA SER A 113 6.32 -16.02 -19.31
C SER A 113 6.32 -17.39 -18.66
N LYS A 114 6.08 -17.44 -17.34
CA LYS A 114 5.95 -18.70 -16.58
C LYS A 114 5.37 -18.46 -15.19
N ILE A 115 4.90 -19.57 -14.59
CA ILE A 115 4.56 -19.64 -13.17
C ILE A 115 5.54 -20.60 -12.53
N ASP A 116 6.33 -20.13 -11.56
CA ASP A 116 7.45 -20.88 -11.00
C ASP A 116 7.67 -20.55 -9.53
N LYS A 117 8.49 -21.33 -8.85
CA LYS A 117 8.90 -21.05 -7.47
C LYS A 117 10.16 -20.17 -7.47
N ILE A 118 10.08 -19.04 -6.80
CA ILE A 118 11.21 -18.14 -6.60
C ILE A 118 11.47 -17.93 -5.11
N ALA A 119 12.71 -17.64 -4.76
CA ALA A 119 13.08 -17.29 -3.39
C ALA A 119 12.63 -15.86 -3.08
N ASN A 120 11.98 -15.66 -1.92
CA ASN A 120 11.74 -14.34 -1.37
C ASN A 120 13.01 -13.75 -0.71
N ALA A 121 12.89 -12.55 -0.14
CA ALA A 121 14.00 -11.88 0.55
C ALA A 121 14.60 -12.69 1.73
N PHE A 122 13.86 -13.66 2.27
CA PHE A 122 14.30 -14.55 3.35
C PHE A 122 14.84 -15.90 2.84
N GLY A 123 14.97 -16.08 1.52
CA GLY A 123 15.41 -17.32 0.90
C GLY A 123 14.34 -18.44 0.87
N ILE A 124 13.09 -18.13 1.21
CA ILE A 124 11.99 -19.09 1.18
C ILE A 124 11.39 -19.12 -0.23
N TYR A 125 11.30 -20.31 -0.82
CA TYR A 125 10.71 -20.50 -2.14
C TYR A 125 9.18 -20.48 -2.08
N SER A 126 8.57 -19.60 -2.86
CA SER A 126 7.11 -19.47 -2.99
C SER A 126 6.73 -19.36 -4.46
N GLN A 127 5.50 -19.79 -4.78
CA GLN A 127 4.98 -19.68 -6.13
C GLN A 127 4.81 -18.21 -6.54
N ALA A 128 5.22 -17.91 -7.77
CA ALA A 128 5.13 -16.57 -8.35
C ALA A 128 4.72 -16.63 -9.82
N ILE A 129 4.07 -15.57 -10.27
CA ILE A 129 3.75 -15.28 -11.67
C ILE A 129 4.88 -14.40 -12.20
N ILE A 130 5.51 -14.82 -13.29
CA ILE A 130 6.61 -14.10 -13.92
C ILE A 130 6.10 -13.52 -15.23
N ILE A 131 6.21 -12.19 -15.38
CA ILE A 131 5.69 -11.44 -16.51
C ILE A 131 6.85 -10.74 -17.20
N ASP A 132 7.02 -10.99 -18.49
CA ASP A 132 7.90 -10.23 -19.36
C ASP A 132 7.16 -8.95 -19.76
N THR A 133 7.76 -7.81 -19.40
CA THR A 133 7.12 -6.50 -19.52
C THR A 133 7.17 -6.00 -20.96
N GLU A 134 6.03 -5.56 -21.47
CA GLU A 134 5.89 -4.99 -22.80
C GLU A 134 4.82 -3.89 -22.79
N GLY A 135 5.16 -2.72 -23.33
CA GLY A 135 4.24 -1.57 -23.42
C GLY A 135 3.97 -0.87 -22.07
N ASP A 136 2.89 -0.10 -22.03
CA ASP A 136 2.32 0.59 -20.85
C ASP A 136 0.79 0.63 -21.01
N ASP A 137 0.19 -0.54 -21.27
CA ASP A 137 -1.23 -0.69 -21.46
C ASP A 137 -1.94 -0.88 -20.11
N TRP A 138 -3.01 -0.16 -19.91
CA TRP A 138 -3.79 -0.16 -18.67
C TRP A 138 -5.18 -0.72 -18.91
N GLU A 139 -5.75 -1.35 -17.88
CA GLU A 139 -7.16 -1.72 -17.91
C GLU A 139 -8.04 -0.46 -17.99
N GLU A 140 -9.09 -0.50 -18.79
CA GLU A 140 -9.95 0.67 -19.09
C GLU A 140 -10.70 1.21 -17.87
N TYR A 141 -10.94 0.36 -16.87
CA TYR A 141 -11.64 0.73 -15.64
C TYR A 141 -10.78 1.51 -14.66
N ILE A 142 -9.48 1.67 -14.92
CA ILE A 142 -8.56 2.40 -14.04
C ILE A 142 -8.63 3.88 -14.37
N ASP A 143 -9.16 4.66 -13.44
CA ASP A 143 -9.11 6.10 -13.53
C ASP A 143 -7.69 6.61 -13.24
N ARG A 144 -7.10 7.24 -14.24
CA ARG A 144 -5.75 7.84 -14.18
C ARG A 144 -5.78 9.35 -14.01
N THR A 145 -6.94 9.93 -13.75
CA THR A 145 -7.07 11.37 -13.52
C THR A 145 -6.37 11.77 -12.21
N PRO A 146 -5.75 12.94 -12.17
CA PRO A 146 -5.08 13.41 -10.95
C PRO A 146 -6.06 13.96 -9.91
N SER A 147 -7.34 14.03 -10.20
CA SER A 147 -8.35 14.55 -9.29
C SER A 147 -8.74 13.51 -8.25
N LEU A 148 -8.66 13.91 -6.97
CA LEU A 148 -9.15 13.08 -5.88
C LEU A 148 -10.66 13.27 -5.71
N GLU A 149 -11.42 12.19 -5.86
CA GLU A 149 -12.84 12.17 -5.53
C GLU A 149 -13.01 12.23 -3.99
N LYS A 150 -13.63 13.31 -3.51
CA LYS A 150 -13.79 13.56 -2.06
C LYS A 150 -15.16 13.17 -1.55
N GLU A 151 -16.15 13.09 -2.42
CA GLU A 151 -17.51 12.71 -2.06
C GLU A 151 -17.79 11.29 -2.52
N ILE A 152 -18.03 10.40 -1.56
CA ILE A 152 -18.22 8.99 -1.82
C ILE A 152 -19.67 8.63 -1.52
N ALA A 153 -20.43 8.29 -2.56
CA ALA A 153 -21.83 7.88 -2.45
C ALA A 153 -22.02 6.39 -2.11
N LEU A 154 -20.92 5.64 -1.98
CA LEU A 154 -20.96 4.19 -1.71
C LEU A 154 -21.34 3.91 -0.25
N SER A 155 -22.13 2.85 -0.03
CA SER A 155 -22.37 2.31 1.30
C SER A 155 -21.11 1.67 1.89
N SER A 156 -21.07 1.48 3.21
CA SER A 156 -19.93 0.84 3.89
C SER A 156 -19.58 -0.54 3.33
N ASN A 157 -20.60 -1.34 2.97
CA ASN A 157 -20.39 -2.66 2.39
C ASN A 157 -19.77 -2.58 0.99
N GLU A 158 -20.23 -1.66 0.15
CA GLU A 158 -19.68 -1.45 -1.18
C GLU A 158 -18.24 -0.96 -1.11
N ILE A 159 -17.90 -0.09 -0.16
CA ILE A 159 -16.52 0.35 0.09
C ILE A 159 -15.64 -0.85 0.46
N ILE A 160 -16.07 -1.70 1.41
CA ILE A 160 -15.33 -2.88 1.83
C ILE A 160 -15.15 -3.85 0.66
N GLN A 161 -16.18 -4.08 -0.15
CA GLN A 161 -16.11 -4.92 -1.33
C GLN A 161 -15.14 -4.37 -2.38
N LYS A 162 -15.18 -3.06 -2.64
CA LYS A 162 -14.26 -2.40 -3.58
C LYS A 162 -12.81 -2.51 -3.10
N ILE A 163 -12.56 -2.34 -1.80
CA ILE A 163 -11.23 -2.54 -1.19
C ILE A 163 -10.75 -3.99 -1.37
N ALA A 164 -11.62 -4.98 -1.15
CA ALA A 164 -11.29 -6.39 -1.34
C ALA A 164 -11.01 -6.72 -2.81
N GLN A 165 -11.86 -6.26 -3.73
CA GLN A 165 -11.70 -6.46 -5.18
C GLN A 165 -10.40 -5.88 -5.70
N ASN A 166 -10.02 -4.69 -5.23
CA ASN A 166 -8.79 -4.02 -5.64
C ASN A 166 -7.53 -4.57 -4.94
N GLY A 167 -7.66 -5.58 -4.08
CA GLY A 167 -6.52 -6.23 -3.44
C GLY A 167 -5.76 -5.32 -2.47
N ILE A 168 -6.43 -4.38 -1.80
CA ILE A 168 -5.77 -3.41 -0.93
C ILE A 168 -5.35 -4.07 0.37
N VAL A 169 -4.06 -3.97 0.68
CA VAL A 169 -3.43 -4.47 1.90
C VAL A 169 -2.65 -3.37 2.60
N GLY A 170 -2.37 -3.54 3.89
CA GLY A 170 -1.47 -2.64 4.61
C GLY A 170 -0.04 -2.81 4.11
N LEU A 171 0.68 -1.71 3.89
CA LEU A 171 2.05 -1.74 3.37
C LEU A 171 3.12 -1.80 4.47
N GLY A 172 2.72 -1.67 5.74
CA GLY A 172 3.61 -1.91 6.88
C GLY A 172 3.63 -3.39 7.28
N GLY A 173 4.78 -3.92 7.61
CA GLY A 173 5.01 -5.21 8.25
C GLY A 173 4.28 -6.42 7.67
N ALA A 174 3.10 -6.72 8.20
CA ALA A 174 2.37 -7.96 7.90
C ALA A 174 1.60 -7.96 6.56
N THR A 175 1.52 -6.85 5.85
CA THR A 175 0.69 -6.71 4.63
C THR A 175 -0.72 -7.27 4.82
N PHE A 176 -1.38 -6.84 5.90
CA PHE A 176 -2.67 -7.39 6.29
C PHE A 176 -3.80 -6.89 5.38
N PRO A 177 -4.71 -7.76 4.87
CA PRO A 177 -5.80 -7.35 4.00
C PRO A 177 -6.71 -6.30 4.64
N THR A 178 -6.87 -5.15 3.98
CA THR A 178 -7.56 -3.99 4.56
C THR A 178 -9.05 -4.24 4.74
N HIS A 179 -9.70 -4.98 3.83
CA HIS A 179 -11.13 -5.33 3.95
C HIS A 179 -11.42 -6.12 5.23
N VAL A 180 -10.47 -6.97 5.69
CA VAL A 180 -10.62 -7.71 6.94
C VAL A 180 -10.57 -6.77 8.15
N LYS A 181 -9.65 -5.78 8.12
CA LYS A 181 -9.56 -4.76 9.18
C LYS A 181 -10.84 -3.95 9.33
N LEU A 182 -11.52 -3.69 8.21
CA LEU A 182 -12.75 -2.90 8.15
C LEU A 182 -14.02 -3.72 8.38
N THR A 183 -13.89 -5.03 8.61
CA THR A 183 -15.02 -5.93 8.90
C THR A 183 -14.95 -6.41 10.37
N PRO A 184 -15.31 -5.57 11.34
CA PRO A 184 -15.28 -5.97 12.75
C PRO A 184 -16.32 -7.06 13.02
N PRO A 185 -16.11 -7.92 14.04
CA PRO A 185 -17.13 -8.86 14.49
C PRO A 185 -18.46 -8.15 14.81
N LYS A 186 -19.58 -8.81 14.53
CA LYS A 186 -20.92 -8.20 14.62
C LYS A 186 -21.28 -7.65 16.01
N GLU A 187 -20.73 -8.22 17.05
CA GLU A 187 -20.89 -7.80 18.44
C GLU A 187 -20.13 -6.52 18.80
N PHE A 188 -19.16 -6.11 17.98
CA PHE A 188 -18.41 -4.88 18.18
C PHE A 188 -18.94 -3.75 17.30
N LYS A 189 -19.20 -2.59 17.93
CA LYS A 189 -19.61 -1.35 17.25
C LYS A 189 -18.51 -0.30 17.43
N PRO A 190 -17.51 -0.22 16.54
CA PRO A 190 -16.48 0.79 16.62
C PRO A 190 -17.08 2.19 16.55
N THR A 191 -16.69 3.07 17.47
CA THR A 191 -17.13 4.48 17.51
C THR A 191 -16.02 5.45 17.12
N VAL A 192 -14.79 4.96 17.06
CA VAL A 192 -13.59 5.77 16.76
C VAL A 192 -12.74 5.03 15.72
N LEU A 193 -12.34 5.73 14.67
CA LEU A 193 -11.35 5.30 13.70
C LEU A 193 -10.04 6.04 14.01
N ILE A 194 -8.96 5.29 14.22
CA ILE A 194 -7.62 5.83 14.41
C ILE A 194 -6.79 5.45 13.19
N VAL A 195 -6.28 6.46 12.47
CA VAL A 195 -5.33 6.27 11.38
C VAL A 195 -3.94 6.50 11.95
N ASN A 196 -3.11 5.46 11.92
CA ASN A 196 -1.69 5.59 12.28
C ASN A 196 -0.91 5.98 11.04
N ALA A 197 -0.42 7.22 11.02
CA ALA A 197 0.44 7.78 9.98
C ALA A 197 1.84 8.09 10.54
N THR A 198 2.33 7.25 11.44
CA THR A 198 3.67 7.38 12.05
C THR A 198 4.65 6.49 11.32
N GLU A 199 5.74 7.08 10.86
CA GLU A 199 6.85 6.31 10.26
C GLU A 199 7.47 5.36 11.28
N CYS A 200 7.59 4.08 10.92
CA CYS A 200 8.05 3.04 11.82
C CYS A 200 9.58 2.96 11.92
N GLU A 201 10.29 3.22 10.82
CA GLU A 201 11.73 2.99 10.71
C GLU A 201 12.52 4.29 10.62
N PRO A 202 13.75 4.34 11.22
CA PRO A 202 14.57 5.54 11.22
C PRO A 202 14.96 6.09 9.84
N TYR A 203 15.04 5.22 8.82
CA TYR A 203 15.42 5.60 7.45
C TYR A 203 14.23 5.90 6.53
N LEU A 204 13.02 5.49 6.91
CA LEU A 204 11.82 5.66 6.11
C LEU A 204 11.39 7.13 6.06
N THR A 205 10.93 7.61 4.91
CA THR A 205 10.56 9.02 4.69
C THR A 205 9.36 9.17 3.74
N ASP A 206 8.42 8.24 3.74
CA ASP A 206 7.29 8.19 2.80
C ASP A 206 5.91 8.48 3.42
N ASP A 207 5.80 8.62 4.75
CA ASP A 207 4.57 8.96 5.47
C ASP A 207 4.23 10.46 5.46
#